data_a7e4816f5fb33bea8851203b5e7005bb
#
_entry.id   a7e4816f5fb33bea8851203b5e7005bb
#
_cell.length_a   1.000
_cell.length_b   1.000
_cell.length_c   1.000
_cell.angle_alpha   90.00
_cell.angle_beta   90.00
_cell.angle_gamma   90.00
#
_symmetry.space_group_name_H-M   'P 1'
#
loop_
_entity.id
_entity.type
_entity.pdbx_description
1 polymer ?
#
loop_
_entity_poly.entity_id
_entity_poly.type
_entity_poly.pdbx_seq_one_letter_code
_entity_poly.pdbx_strand_id
1 'polypeptide(L)'
;MMPQTTPPPAGLCVQDLTVRYGTAAVLQGVSFSVPVPGQLIGLLGVNGSGKTTLLKAAAGLLPHTGQCLLDGVTLESLSTRRLAQTVSYIPQQSGISVSLSAREVVLMGFNPRLGVLQSPTAAMRAAADEALRTVGLADKAGQDYLTLSGGEKQLCILARTIAEDAPLLLLDEPDSALDLANRSRMTALLAQLVHTGGKTALVCLHDPALALDSCDILVVLQGGGVAAVLHPRTDPPAVLQAALAAVYGPLELLPVTDCRGRRRLALLPL
;
A
#
# COMPACT_ATOMS: atom_id res chain seq x y z
N MET A 1 -18.66 -35.26 -15.34
CA MET A 1 -18.13 -34.69 -14.09
C MET A 1 -17.60 -33.33 -14.48
N MET A 2 -18.41 -32.26 -14.26
CA MET A 2 -17.98 -30.90 -14.56
C MET A 2 -16.89 -30.48 -13.53
N PRO A 3 -15.82 -29.81 -13.95
CA PRO A 3 -14.84 -29.28 -13.02
C PRO A 3 -15.56 -28.31 -12.07
N GLN A 4 -15.45 -28.55 -10.77
CA GLN A 4 -15.87 -27.60 -9.75
C GLN A 4 -15.00 -26.36 -9.92
N THR A 5 -15.56 -25.31 -10.51
CA THR A 5 -14.94 -23.99 -10.53
C THR A 5 -14.93 -23.50 -9.08
N THR A 6 -13.78 -23.61 -8.45
CA THR A 6 -13.53 -22.92 -7.16
C THR A 6 -13.90 -21.45 -7.38
N PRO A 7 -14.72 -20.84 -6.51
CA PRO A 7 -15.02 -19.43 -6.63
C PRO A 7 -13.70 -18.64 -6.66
N PRO A 8 -13.62 -17.58 -7.49
CA PRO A 8 -12.42 -16.76 -7.53
C PRO A 8 -12.09 -16.25 -6.14
N PRO A 9 -10.81 -16.21 -5.75
CA PRO A 9 -10.42 -15.77 -4.41
C PRO A 9 -10.88 -14.33 -4.18
N ALA A 10 -11.61 -14.11 -3.11
CA ALA A 10 -11.85 -12.76 -2.61
C ALA A 10 -10.51 -12.14 -2.15
N GLY A 11 -10.41 -10.81 -2.14
CA GLY A 11 -9.18 -10.11 -1.77
C GLY A 11 -8.17 -10.02 -2.90
N LEU A 12 -6.88 -9.80 -2.55
CA LEU A 12 -5.79 -9.59 -3.51
C LEU A 12 -5.08 -10.91 -3.84
N CYS A 13 -4.99 -11.23 -5.13
CA CYS A 13 -4.23 -12.39 -5.61
C CYS A 13 -3.30 -11.95 -6.74
N VAL A 14 -2.02 -12.34 -6.64
CA VAL A 14 -1.00 -12.14 -7.68
C VAL A 14 -0.57 -13.54 -8.16
N GLN A 15 -0.57 -13.74 -9.47
CA GLN A 15 -0.30 -15.05 -10.09
C GLN A 15 0.78 -14.93 -11.17
N ASP A 16 1.89 -15.59 -10.97
CA ASP A 16 3.02 -15.74 -11.91
C ASP A 16 3.52 -14.41 -12.50
N LEU A 17 3.45 -13.34 -11.70
CA LEU A 17 3.79 -11.99 -12.15
C LEU A 17 5.29 -11.88 -12.41
N THR A 18 5.65 -11.58 -13.66
CA THR A 18 7.03 -11.41 -14.11
C THR A 18 7.19 -10.06 -14.78
N VAL A 19 8.20 -9.30 -14.35
CA VAL A 19 8.54 -7.97 -14.91
C VAL A 19 9.99 -7.99 -15.38
N ARG A 20 10.22 -7.46 -16.59
CA ARG A 20 11.55 -7.34 -17.19
C ARG A 20 11.86 -5.91 -17.58
N TYR A 21 13.10 -5.49 -17.34
CA TYR A 21 13.68 -4.26 -17.90
C TYR A 21 14.76 -4.67 -18.92
N GLY A 22 14.44 -4.60 -20.20
CA GLY A 22 15.29 -5.17 -21.24
C GLY A 22 15.45 -6.68 -21.06
N THR A 23 16.68 -7.15 -20.91
CA THR A 23 16.99 -8.57 -20.68
C THR A 23 16.91 -8.99 -19.20
N ALA A 24 16.97 -8.04 -18.27
CA ALA A 24 16.98 -8.33 -16.83
C ALA A 24 15.56 -8.57 -16.30
N ALA A 25 15.33 -9.73 -15.69
CA ALA A 25 14.10 -10.01 -14.96
C ALA A 25 14.26 -9.49 -13.52
N VAL A 26 13.43 -8.52 -13.14
CA VAL A 26 13.39 -7.95 -11.78
C VAL A 26 12.40 -8.70 -10.89
N LEU A 27 11.28 -9.15 -11.47
CA LEU A 27 10.35 -10.07 -10.81
C LEU A 27 10.22 -11.33 -11.66
N GLN A 28 10.16 -12.49 -11.02
CA GLN A 28 10.17 -13.79 -11.67
C GLN A 28 9.11 -14.71 -11.05
N GLY A 29 7.93 -14.79 -11.68
CA GLY A 29 6.86 -15.69 -11.24
C GLY A 29 6.34 -15.40 -9.83
N VAL A 30 6.26 -14.11 -9.46
CA VAL A 30 5.75 -13.72 -8.15
C VAL A 30 4.30 -14.15 -8.00
N SER A 31 4.04 -14.97 -6.98
CA SER A 31 2.70 -15.49 -6.71
C SER A 31 2.42 -15.44 -5.20
N PHE A 32 1.30 -14.83 -4.82
CA PHE A 32 0.76 -14.87 -3.46
C PHE A 32 -0.73 -14.58 -3.49
N SER A 33 -1.43 -14.97 -2.44
CA SER A 33 -2.87 -14.75 -2.30
C SER A 33 -3.20 -14.28 -0.88
N VAL A 34 -4.02 -13.25 -0.81
CA VAL A 34 -4.63 -12.72 0.40
C VAL A 34 -6.14 -12.89 0.23
N PRO A 35 -6.70 -14.04 0.67
CA PRO A 35 -8.05 -14.46 0.29
C PRO A 35 -9.17 -13.68 0.98
N VAL A 36 -8.84 -12.77 1.89
CA VAL A 36 -9.82 -11.97 2.65
C VAL A 36 -9.65 -10.51 2.25
N PRO A 37 -10.72 -9.81 1.82
CA PRO A 37 -10.67 -8.38 1.60
C PRO A 37 -10.49 -7.62 2.92
N GLY A 38 -10.12 -6.35 2.84
CA GLY A 38 -9.95 -5.53 4.03
C GLY A 38 -8.71 -5.86 4.85
N GLN A 39 -7.60 -6.22 4.19
CA GLN A 39 -6.32 -6.54 4.83
C GLN A 39 -5.27 -5.48 4.54
N LEU A 40 -4.50 -5.14 5.57
CA LEU A 40 -3.28 -4.34 5.45
C LEU A 40 -2.09 -5.28 5.22
N ILE A 41 -1.56 -5.28 4.00
CA ILE A 41 -0.50 -6.17 3.55
C ILE A 41 0.81 -5.39 3.51
N GLY A 42 1.79 -5.78 4.33
CA GLY A 42 3.15 -5.23 4.28
C GLY A 42 3.99 -5.96 3.22
N LEU A 43 4.60 -5.21 2.33
CA LEU A 43 5.55 -5.73 1.35
C LEU A 43 6.96 -5.43 1.85
N LEU A 44 7.68 -6.47 2.24
CA LEU A 44 9.02 -6.42 2.81
C LEU A 44 10.08 -6.97 1.85
N GLY A 45 11.34 -6.65 2.09
CA GLY A 45 12.50 -7.12 1.34
C GLY A 45 13.59 -6.06 1.28
N VAL A 46 14.82 -6.48 1.03
CA VAL A 46 15.95 -5.57 0.89
C VAL A 46 15.80 -4.62 -0.31
N ASN A 47 16.64 -3.60 -0.37
CA ASN A 47 16.65 -2.69 -1.52
C ASN A 47 16.99 -3.48 -2.80
N GLY A 48 16.25 -3.17 -3.88
CA GLY A 48 16.40 -3.89 -5.16
C GLY A 48 15.66 -5.24 -5.23
N SER A 49 14.91 -5.67 -4.21
CA SER A 49 14.15 -6.93 -4.23
C SER A 49 12.93 -6.92 -5.17
N GLY A 50 12.56 -5.75 -5.73
CA GLY A 50 11.44 -5.63 -6.69
C GLY A 50 10.15 -5.07 -6.10
N LYS A 51 10.12 -4.57 -4.86
CA LYS A 51 8.90 -4.05 -4.20
C LYS A 51 8.17 -2.99 -5.02
N THR A 52 8.86 -1.89 -5.37
CA THR A 52 8.32 -0.82 -6.22
C THR A 52 7.87 -1.34 -7.58
N THR A 53 8.62 -2.29 -8.15
CA THR A 53 8.29 -2.92 -9.44
C THR A 53 6.98 -3.70 -9.35
N LEU A 54 6.78 -4.45 -8.27
CA LEU A 54 5.54 -5.18 -8.03
C LEU A 54 4.34 -4.24 -7.90
N LEU A 55 4.47 -3.17 -7.09
CA LEU A 55 3.39 -2.18 -6.96
C LEU A 55 3.05 -1.51 -8.28
N LYS A 56 4.07 -1.08 -9.06
CA LYS A 56 3.86 -0.45 -10.37
C LYS A 56 3.23 -1.42 -11.38
N ALA A 57 3.61 -2.69 -11.38
CA ALA A 57 3.01 -3.70 -12.23
C ALA A 57 1.53 -3.91 -11.86
N ALA A 58 1.22 -4.11 -10.57
CA ALA A 58 -0.15 -4.25 -10.09
C ALA A 58 -1.02 -2.99 -10.34
N ALA A 59 -0.40 -1.80 -10.39
CA ALA A 59 -1.07 -0.55 -10.76
C ALA A 59 -1.27 -0.39 -12.28
N GLY A 60 -0.81 -1.34 -13.11
CA GLY A 60 -0.86 -1.23 -14.56
C GLY A 60 0.10 -0.18 -15.16
N LEU A 61 1.11 0.26 -14.38
CA LEU A 61 2.10 1.27 -14.80
C LEU A 61 3.33 0.64 -15.47
N LEU A 62 3.51 -0.67 -15.37
CA LEU A 62 4.59 -1.40 -16.00
C LEU A 62 4.04 -2.62 -16.76
N PRO A 63 4.55 -2.90 -17.98
CA PRO A 63 4.22 -4.13 -18.67
C PRO A 63 4.75 -5.35 -17.91
N HIS A 64 3.93 -6.36 -17.79
CA HIS A 64 4.26 -7.61 -17.10
C HIS A 64 3.54 -8.79 -17.74
N THR A 65 3.94 -10.01 -17.38
CA THR A 65 3.17 -11.24 -17.61
C THR A 65 2.64 -11.74 -16.27
N GLY A 66 1.69 -12.67 -16.31
CA GLY A 66 0.95 -13.08 -15.11
C GLY A 66 -0.29 -12.21 -14.90
N GLN A 67 -0.90 -12.28 -13.72
CA GLN A 67 -2.18 -11.62 -13.43
C GLN A 67 -2.23 -11.09 -11.99
N CYS A 68 -2.88 -9.95 -11.85
CA CYS A 68 -3.31 -9.42 -10.54
C CYS A 68 -4.83 -9.42 -10.48
N LEU A 69 -5.39 -10.02 -9.43
CA LEU A 69 -6.84 -10.09 -9.22
C LEU A 69 -7.20 -9.38 -7.91
N LEU A 70 -8.27 -8.61 -7.95
CA LEU A 70 -8.92 -8.06 -6.77
C LEU A 70 -10.36 -8.55 -6.74
N ASP A 71 -10.74 -9.24 -5.66
CA ASP A 71 -12.06 -9.83 -5.48
C ASP A 71 -12.52 -10.67 -6.70
N GLY A 72 -11.57 -11.42 -7.27
CA GLY A 72 -11.79 -12.26 -8.44
C GLY A 72 -11.82 -11.53 -9.77
N VAL A 73 -11.68 -10.21 -9.79
CA VAL A 73 -11.61 -9.42 -11.03
C VAL A 73 -10.15 -9.22 -11.42
N THR A 74 -9.79 -9.66 -12.63
CA THR A 74 -8.45 -9.48 -13.21
C THR A 74 -8.22 -8.01 -13.55
N LEU A 75 -7.22 -7.37 -12.93
CA LEU A 75 -6.96 -5.92 -13.08
C LEU A 75 -6.55 -5.58 -14.53
N GLU A 76 -5.81 -6.46 -15.19
CA GLU A 76 -5.36 -6.31 -16.58
C GLU A 76 -6.53 -6.31 -17.60
N SER A 77 -7.69 -6.84 -17.21
CA SER A 77 -8.90 -6.83 -18.05
C SER A 77 -9.67 -5.51 -17.99
N LEU A 78 -9.34 -4.64 -17.04
CA LEU A 78 -10.03 -3.38 -16.83
C LEU A 78 -9.58 -2.33 -17.85
N SER A 79 -10.51 -1.50 -18.30
CA SER A 79 -10.13 -0.28 -19.03
C SER A 79 -9.31 0.65 -18.13
N THR A 80 -8.44 1.48 -18.71
CA THR A 80 -7.59 2.44 -17.96
C THR A 80 -8.39 3.27 -16.94
N ARG A 81 -9.58 3.73 -17.32
CA ARG A 81 -10.46 4.49 -16.43
C ARG A 81 -10.98 3.64 -15.27
N ARG A 82 -11.39 2.41 -15.53
CA ARG A 82 -11.86 1.48 -14.49
C ARG A 82 -10.72 1.08 -13.57
N LEU A 83 -9.54 0.80 -14.12
CA LEU A 83 -8.35 0.49 -13.34
C LEU A 83 -8.02 1.66 -12.38
N ALA A 84 -8.01 2.90 -12.87
CA ALA A 84 -7.77 4.10 -12.06
C ALA A 84 -8.86 4.36 -10.99
N GLN A 85 -10.07 3.80 -11.15
CA GLN A 85 -11.12 3.82 -10.12
C GLN A 85 -11.00 2.66 -9.12
N THR A 86 -10.27 1.61 -9.48
CA THR A 86 -10.11 0.39 -8.68
C THR A 86 -8.82 0.42 -7.86
N VAL A 87 -7.76 1.00 -8.41
CA VAL A 87 -6.42 1.01 -7.83
C VAL A 87 -5.94 2.44 -7.62
N SER A 88 -5.64 2.79 -6.38
CA SER A 88 -4.93 4.02 -6.02
C SER A 88 -3.46 3.70 -5.80
N TYR A 89 -2.56 4.37 -6.54
CA TYR A 89 -1.12 4.20 -6.37
C TYR A 89 -0.49 5.47 -5.81
N ILE A 90 0.18 5.31 -4.68
CA ILE A 90 1.01 6.36 -4.04
C ILE A 90 2.47 6.03 -4.31
N PRO A 91 3.17 6.81 -5.14
CA PRO A 91 4.61 6.66 -5.32
C PRO A 91 5.37 7.23 -4.11
N GLN A 92 6.61 6.79 -3.91
CA GLN A 92 7.51 7.29 -2.88
C GLN A 92 7.68 8.84 -2.94
N GLN A 93 7.69 9.40 -4.16
CA GLN A 93 7.69 10.85 -4.37
C GLN A 93 6.48 11.23 -5.23
N SER A 94 5.74 12.24 -4.79
CA SER A 94 4.48 12.65 -5.44
C SER A 94 4.64 13.19 -6.88
N GLY A 95 5.85 13.65 -7.24
CA GLY A 95 6.13 14.26 -8.55
C GLY A 95 5.40 15.58 -8.80
N ILE A 96 4.69 16.14 -7.82
CA ILE A 96 3.99 17.42 -7.96
C ILE A 96 5.02 18.55 -7.89
N SER A 97 5.22 19.25 -9.02
CA SER A 97 6.18 20.33 -9.20
C SER A 97 5.54 21.68 -9.56
N VAL A 98 4.21 21.72 -9.60
CA VAL A 98 3.44 22.95 -9.89
C VAL A 98 2.80 23.47 -8.61
N SER A 99 2.63 24.79 -8.52
CA SER A 99 1.95 25.46 -7.41
C SER A 99 0.47 25.13 -7.45
N LEU A 100 0.03 24.34 -6.48
CA LEU A 100 -1.36 23.94 -6.24
C LEU A 100 -1.62 23.99 -4.74
N SER A 101 -2.80 24.40 -4.34
CA SER A 101 -3.20 24.29 -2.93
C SER A 101 -3.34 22.82 -2.50
N ALA A 102 -3.17 22.53 -1.22
CA ALA A 102 -3.37 21.19 -0.69
C ALA A 102 -4.75 20.62 -1.06
N ARG A 103 -5.80 21.47 -1.04
CA ARG A 103 -7.15 21.07 -1.49
C ARG A 103 -7.17 20.67 -2.97
N GLU A 104 -6.50 21.41 -3.85
CA GLU A 104 -6.45 21.07 -5.28
C GLU A 104 -5.72 19.76 -5.52
N VAL A 105 -4.65 19.48 -4.78
CA VAL A 105 -3.96 18.19 -4.82
C VAL A 105 -4.89 17.05 -4.40
N VAL A 106 -5.70 17.24 -3.35
CA VAL A 106 -6.68 16.22 -2.92
C VAL A 106 -7.79 16.06 -3.96
N LEU A 107 -8.24 17.14 -4.57
CA LEU A 107 -9.26 17.10 -5.63
C LEU A 107 -8.80 16.32 -6.88
N MET A 108 -7.50 16.20 -7.13
CA MET A 108 -6.99 15.34 -8.21
C MET A 108 -7.37 13.86 -8.04
N GLY A 109 -7.66 13.41 -6.82
CA GLY A 109 -8.16 12.06 -6.55
C GLY A 109 -9.49 11.74 -7.23
N PHE A 110 -10.28 12.76 -7.59
CA PHE A 110 -11.54 12.57 -8.33
C PHE A 110 -11.37 12.48 -9.84
N ASN A 111 -10.17 12.73 -10.41
CA ASN A 111 -9.93 12.73 -11.86
C ASN A 111 -10.45 11.46 -12.57
N PRO A 112 -10.28 10.23 -12.04
CA PRO A 112 -10.80 9.04 -12.70
C PRO A 112 -12.34 9.00 -12.80
N ARG A 113 -13.04 9.79 -11.97
CA ARG A 113 -14.53 9.86 -11.95
C ARG A 113 -15.06 11.03 -12.77
N LEU A 114 -14.24 12.04 -13.06
CA LEU A 114 -14.63 13.20 -13.84
C LEU A 114 -14.66 12.87 -15.34
N GLY A 115 -15.61 13.47 -16.06
CA GLY A 115 -15.60 13.49 -17.52
C GLY A 115 -14.61 14.52 -18.06
N VAL A 116 -14.35 14.44 -19.35
CA VAL A 116 -13.55 15.45 -20.07
C VAL A 116 -14.22 16.83 -19.90
N LEU A 117 -13.45 17.83 -19.47
CA LEU A 117 -13.90 19.21 -19.19
C LEU A 117 -14.87 19.36 -18.00
N GLN A 118 -15.07 18.34 -17.18
CA GLN A 118 -15.84 18.48 -15.95
C GLN A 118 -14.99 19.05 -14.81
N SER A 119 -15.53 20.06 -14.13
CA SER A 119 -14.95 20.59 -12.89
C SER A 119 -15.45 19.80 -11.67
N PRO A 120 -14.65 19.72 -10.58
CA PRO A 120 -15.10 19.12 -9.34
C PRO A 120 -16.39 19.75 -8.82
N THR A 121 -17.33 18.91 -8.39
CA THR A 121 -18.61 19.33 -7.82
C THR A 121 -18.44 19.90 -6.41
N ALA A 122 -19.48 20.53 -5.87
CA ALA A 122 -19.50 20.97 -4.46
C ALA A 122 -19.34 19.80 -3.49
N ALA A 123 -19.93 18.64 -3.79
CA ALA A 123 -19.77 17.43 -2.98
C ALA A 123 -18.32 16.91 -2.99
N MET A 124 -17.63 16.93 -4.13
CA MET A 124 -16.22 16.54 -4.22
C MET A 124 -15.31 17.50 -3.44
N ARG A 125 -15.60 18.80 -3.45
CA ARG A 125 -14.87 19.79 -2.64
C ARG A 125 -15.06 19.54 -1.14
N ALA A 126 -16.29 19.28 -0.71
CA ALA A 126 -16.58 18.93 0.68
C ALA A 126 -15.87 17.63 1.10
N ALA A 127 -15.85 16.61 0.23
CA ALA A 127 -15.14 15.37 0.49
C ALA A 127 -13.60 15.57 0.55
N ALA A 128 -13.04 16.44 -0.28
CA ALA A 128 -11.62 16.81 -0.21
C ALA A 128 -11.28 17.52 1.11
N ASP A 129 -12.13 18.44 1.58
CA ASP A 129 -11.95 19.11 2.86
C ASP A 129 -12.07 18.13 4.04
N GLU A 130 -12.98 17.15 3.97
CA GLU A 130 -13.08 16.09 4.97
C GLU A 130 -11.85 15.19 4.99
N ALA A 131 -11.34 14.81 3.82
CA ALA A 131 -10.12 14.02 3.72
C ALA A 131 -8.91 14.77 4.32
N LEU A 132 -8.78 16.09 4.05
CA LEU A 132 -7.75 16.93 4.70
C LEU A 132 -7.93 17.00 6.22
N ARG A 133 -9.16 17.06 6.71
CA ARG A 133 -9.45 17.05 8.15
C ARG A 133 -9.04 15.71 8.78
N THR A 134 -9.34 14.61 8.13
CA THR A 134 -8.99 13.25 8.58
C THR A 134 -7.48 13.09 8.78
N VAL A 135 -6.67 13.64 7.88
CA VAL A 135 -5.20 13.61 8.02
C VAL A 135 -4.64 14.77 8.87
N GLY A 136 -5.49 15.70 9.35
CA GLY A 136 -5.12 16.84 10.20
C GLY A 136 -4.44 17.98 9.47
N LEU A 137 -4.84 18.22 8.22
CA LEU A 137 -4.37 19.33 7.39
C LEU A 137 -5.50 20.31 7.03
N ALA A 138 -6.58 20.36 7.82
CA ALA A 138 -7.73 21.22 7.55
C ALA A 138 -7.37 22.70 7.44
N ASP A 139 -6.51 23.18 8.34
CA ASP A 139 -5.99 24.55 8.41
C ASP A 139 -5.06 24.91 7.24
N LYS A 140 -4.52 23.90 6.54
CA LYS A 140 -3.60 24.04 5.42
C LYS A 140 -4.24 23.80 4.06
N ALA A 141 -5.55 23.67 4.00
CA ALA A 141 -6.28 23.36 2.75
C ALA A 141 -6.01 24.36 1.61
N GLY A 142 -5.83 25.67 1.95
CA GLY A 142 -5.49 26.72 0.97
C GLY A 142 -3.98 26.95 0.80
N GLN A 143 -3.12 26.29 1.56
CA GLN A 143 -1.67 26.47 1.48
C GLN A 143 -1.11 25.79 0.22
N ASP A 144 -0.10 26.39 -0.40
CA ASP A 144 0.61 25.81 -1.53
C ASP A 144 1.30 24.49 -1.10
N TYR A 145 0.99 23.42 -1.80
CA TYR A 145 1.55 22.09 -1.57
C TYR A 145 3.08 22.08 -1.55
N LEU A 146 3.73 22.90 -2.41
CA LEU A 146 5.19 22.98 -2.49
C LEU A 146 5.82 23.50 -1.20
N THR A 147 5.09 24.33 -0.44
CA THR A 147 5.55 24.95 0.82
C THR A 147 5.29 24.05 2.06
N LEU A 148 4.54 22.96 1.91
CA LEU A 148 4.34 21.99 2.96
C LEU A 148 5.65 21.27 3.31
N SER A 149 5.82 20.89 4.58
CA SER A 149 6.91 20.00 5.00
C SER A 149 6.79 18.62 4.32
N GLY A 150 7.86 17.83 4.32
CA GLY A 150 7.86 16.49 3.73
C GLY A 150 6.75 15.60 4.29
N GLY A 151 6.56 15.62 5.63
CA GLY A 151 5.51 14.87 6.29
C GLY A 151 4.10 15.34 5.93
N GLU A 152 3.88 16.66 5.85
CA GLU A 152 2.59 17.23 5.43
C GLU A 152 2.27 16.92 3.97
N LYS A 153 3.26 16.95 3.09
CA LYS A 153 3.12 16.50 1.70
C LYS A 153 2.63 15.07 1.64
N GLN A 154 3.22 14.19 2.43
CA GLN A 154 2.84 12.78 2.48
C GLN A 154 1.42 12.59 3.00
N LEU A 155 1.03 13.30 4.07
CA LEU A 155 -0.34 13.31 4.59
C LEU A 155 -1.33 13.89 3.59
N CYS A 156 -0.96 14.92 2.81
CA CYS A 156 -1.79 15.47 1.74
C CYS A 156 -2.04 14.44 0.61
N ILE A 157 -1.01 13.67 0.23
CA ILE A 157 -1.16 12.57 -0.72
C ILE A 157 -2.04 11.45 -0.16
N LEU A 158 -1.93 11.15 1.13
CA LEU A 158 -2.85 10.20 1.78
C LEU A 158 -4.30 10.73 1.76
N ALA A 159 -4.52 12.04 2.01
CA ALA A 159 -5.85 12.65 1.88
C ALA A 159 -6.41 12.53 0.45
N ARG A 160 -5.56 12.70 -0.58
CA ARG A 160 -5.95 12.44 -1.97
C ARG A 160 -6.41 11.00 -2.17
N THR A 161 -5.71 10.03 -1.60
CA THR A 161 -6.08 8.60 -1.69
C THR A 161 -7.41 8.31 -0.97
N ILE A 162 -7.67 8.97 0.17
CA ILE A 162 -8.95 8.90 0.86
C ILE A 162 -10.08 9.42 -0.05
N ALA A 163 -9.88 10.56 -0.69
CA ALA A 163 -10.84 11.17 -1.61
C ALA A 163 -11.06 10.35 -2.90
N GLU A 164 -10.01 9.69 -3.39
CA GLU A 164 -10.06 8.79 -4.54
C GLU A 164 -10.96 7.58 -4.29
N ASP A 165 -10.99 7.10 -3.05
CA ASP A 165 -11.90 6.04 -2.58
C ASP A 165 -11.80 4.74 -3.39
N ALA A 166 -10.59 4.36 -3.82
CA ALA A 166 -10.33 3.12 -4.53
C ALA A 166 -10.35 1.91 -3.58
N PRO A 167 -10.84 0.73 -4.00
CA PRO A 167 -10.84 -0.48 -3.17
C PRO A 167 -9.46 -1.08 -2.92
N LEU A 168 -8.49 -0.89 -3.84
CA LEU A 168 -7.10 -1.32 -3.67
C LEU A 168 -6.17 -0.12 -3.55
N LEU A 169 -5.42 -0.07 -2.47
CA LEU A 169 -4.40 0.94 -2.20
C LEU A 169 -3.00 0.33 -2.35
N LEU A 170 -2.18 0.88 -3.21
CA LEU A 170 -0.79 0.48 -3.43
C LEU A 170 0.11 1.64 -3.00
N LEU A 171 0.89 1.45 -1.93
CA LEU A 171 1.68 2.52 -1.33
C LEU A 171 3.17 2.15 -1.36
N ASP A 172 3.96 2.99 -2.01
CA ASP A 172 5.40 2.79 -2.16
C ASP A 172 6.15 3.67 -1.15
N GLU A 173 6.59 3.07 -0.04
CA GLU A 173 7.35 3.71 1.04
C GLU A 173 6.71 5.02 1.57
N PRO A 174 5.42 4.97 1.93
CA PRO A 174 4.70 6.18 2.30
C PRO A 174 5.20 6.81 3.60
N ASP A 175 6.03 6.11 4.36
CA ASP A 175 6.58 6.52 5.65
C ASP A 175 8.00 7.11 5.58
N SER A 176 8.65 7.10 4.41
CA SER A 176 10.08 7.44 4.25
C SER A 176 10.43 8.89 4.64
N ALA A 177 9.49 9.84 4.50
CA ALA A 177 9.69 11.25 4.85
C ALA A 177 9.06 11.66 6.20
N LEU A 178 8.56 10.68 6.97
CA LEU A 178 7.83 10.93 8.21
C LEU A 178 8.70 10.74 9.44
N ASP A 179 8.55 11.63 10.43
CA ASP A 179 9.03 11.39 11.78
C ASP A 179 8.23 10.25 12.46
N LEU A 180 8.69 9.81 13.63
CA LEU A 180 8.11 8.68 14.36
C LEU A 180 6.61 8.88 14.67
N ALA A 181 6.21 10.11 15.05
CA ALA A 181 4.83 10.41 15.42
C ALA A 181 3.91 10.37 14.18
N ASN A 182 4.32 11.01 13.09
CA ASN A 182 3.58 11.03 11.84
C ASN A 182 3.54 9.65 11.17
N ARG A 183 4.62 8.85 11.27
CA ARG A 183 4.65 7.47 10.80
C ARG A 183 3.60 6.61 11.53
N SER A 184 3.56 6.67 12.86
CA SER A 184 2.56 5.96 13.67
C SER A 184 1.13 6.39 13.32
N ARG A 185 0.91 7.70 13.14
CA ARG A 185 -0.39 8.25 12.74
C ARG A 185 -0.82 7.77 11.37
N MET A 186 0.07 7.81 10.38
CA MET A 186 -0.22 7.35 9.02
C MET A 186 -0.59 5.86 9.01
N THR A 187 0.17 5.03 9.73
CA THR A 187 -0.10 3.60 9.82
C THR A 187 -1.46 3.33 10.46
N ALA A 188 -1.82 4.09 11.53
CA ALA A 188 -3.14 3.98 12.15
C ALA A 188 -4.28 4.39 11.18
N LEU A 189 -4.09 5.45 10.39
CA LEU A 189 -5.05 5.87 9.36
C LEU A 189 -5.21 4.81 8.27
N LEU A 190 -4.11 4.22 7.79
CA LEU A 190 -4.17 3.12 6.82
C LEU A 190 -4.92 1.92 7.38
N ALA A 191 -4.63 1.50 8.61
CA ALA A 191 -5.35 0.42 9.27
C ALA A 191 -6.85 0.72 9.41
N GLN A 192 -7.21 1.97 9.73
CA GLN A 192 -8.61 2.40 9.78
C GLN A 192 -9.28 2.31 8.40
N LEU A 193 -8.66 2.83 7.34
CA LEU A 193 -9.18 2.76 5.96
C LEU A 193 -9.40 1.32 5.50
N VAL A 194 -8.51 0.43 5.88
CA VAL A 194 -8.57 -1.00 5.55
C VAL A 194 -9.68 -1.67 6.36
N HIS A 195 -9.61 -1.63 7.69
CA HIS A 195 -10.48 -2.45 8.55
C HIS A 195 -11.90 -1.92 8.67
N THR A 196 -12.10 -0.60 8.62
CA THR A 196 -13.45 0.00 8.70
C THR A 196 -14.01 0.40 7.34
N GLY A 197 -13.14 0.73 6.37
CA GLY A 197 -13.52 1.10 5.01
C GLY A 197 -13.61 -0.08 4.04
N GLY A 198 -13.26 -1.31 4.46
CA GLY A 198 -13.30 -2.50 3.61
C GLY A 198 -12.32 -2.47 2.44
N LYS A 199 -11.28 -1.63 2.51
CA LYS A 199 -10.26 -1.51 1.46
C LYS A 199 -9.12 -2.49 1.69
N THR A 200 -8.49 -2.97 0.62
CA THR A 200 -7.24 -3.74 0.70
C THR A 200 -6.07 -2.80 0.43
N ALA A 201 -5.02 -2.86 1.25
CA ALA A 201 -3.81 -2.08 1.05
C ALA A 201 -2.57 -2.96 0.97
N LEU A 202 -1.74 -2.74 -0.05
CA LEU A 202 -0.40 -3.31 -0.18
C LEU A 202 0.63 -2.19 -0.04
N VAL A 203 1.42 -2.23 1.03
CA VAL A 203 2.29 -1.13 1.45
C VAL A 203 3.73 -1.60 1.51
N CYS A 204 4.62 -1.00 0.72
CA CYS A 204 6.06 -1.18 0.91
C CYS A 204 6.49 -0.51 2.21
N LEU A 205 7.10 -1.27 3.09
CA LEU A 205 7.67 -0.80 4.35
C LEU A 205 9.15 -1.15 4.42
N HIS A 206 9.94 -0.23 4.98
CA HIS A 206 11.36 -0.48 5.22
C HIS A 206 11.63 -1.13 6.57
N ASP A 207 10.80 -0.83 7.55
CA ASP A 207 10.96 -1.27 8.93
C ASP A 207 10.14 -2.54 9.18
N PRO A 208 10.80 -3.72 9.29
CA PRO A 208 10.08 -4.96 9.58
C PRO A 208 9.42 -4.96 10.96
N ALA A 209 9.92 -4.19 11.95
CA ALA A 209 9.27 -4.09 13.25
C ALA A 209 7.93 -3.34 13.16
N LEU A 210 7.90 -2.24 12.39
CA LEU A 210 6.65 -1.53 12.10
C LEU A 210 5.67 -2.41 11.33
N ALA A 211 6.17 -3.20 10.36
CA ALA A 211 5.34 -4.10 9.58
C ALA A 211 4.73 -5.22 10.43
N LEU A 212 5.51 -5.84 11.33
CA LEU A 212 5.04 -6.85 12.29
C LEU A 212 3.95 -6.31 13.23
N ASP A 213 4.05 -5.03 13.63
CA ASP A 213 3.09 -4.42 14.55
C ASP A 213 1.78 -4.00 13.89
N SER A 214 1.83 -3.59 12.62
CA SER A 214 0.74 -2.88 11.97
C SER A 214 0.03 -3.68 10.88
N CYS A 215 0.71 -4.60 10.20
CA CYS A 215 0.13 -5.34 9.08
C CYS A 215 -0.54 -6.63 9.53
N ASP A 216 -1.57 -7.02 8.78
CA ASP A 216 -2.27 -8.29 8.98
C ASP A 216 -1.49 -9.44 8.33
N ILE A 217 -0.86 -9.16 7.19
CA ILE A 217 -0.08 -10.11 6.39
C ILE A 217 1.20 -9.42 5.95
N LEU A 218 2.30 -10.19 5.88
CA LEU A 218 3.57 -9.74 5.32
C LEU A 218 3.93 -10.61 4.13
N VAL A 219 4.19 -9.99 2.99
CA VAL A 219 4.78 -10.62 1.81
C VAL A 219 6.24 -10.23 1.75
N VAL A 220 7.13 -11.18 1.86
CA VAL A 220 8.58 -10.95 1.89
C VAL A 220 9.17 -11.30 0.53
N LEU A 221 9.78 -10.31 -0.14
CA LEU A 221 10.44 -10.48 -1.43
C LEU A 221 11.94 -10.66 -1.28
N GLN A 222 12.50 -11.61 -2.01
CA GLN A 222 13.95 -11.83 -2.14
C GLN A 222 14.28 -12.33 -3.53
N GLY A 223 15.32 -11.79 -4.16
CA GLY A 223 15.79 -12.25 -5.47
C GLY A 223 14.74 -12.18 -6.59
N GLY A 224 13.78 -11.25 -6.51
CA GLY A 224 12.70 -11.09 -7.49
C GLY A 224 11.55 -12.09 -7.35
N GLY A 225 11.53 -12.90 -6.29
CA GLY A 225 10.45 -13.84 -5.94
C GLY A 225 9.88 -13.63 -4.56
N VAL A 226 8.82 -14.35 -4.20
CA VAL A 226 8.26 -14.40 -2.84
C VAL A 226 9.06 -15.40 -2.01
N ALA A 227 9.75 -14.92 -0.98
CA ALA A 227 10.48 -15.76 -0.03
C ALA A 227 9.55 -16.32 1.05
N ALA A 228 8.59 -15.52 1.53
CA ALA A 228 7.62 -15.93 2.55
C ALA A 228 6.34 -15.08 2.48
N VAL A 229 5.23 -15.68 2.91
CA VAL A 229 4.00 -15.00 3.29
C VAL A 229 3.76 -15.30 4.76
N LEU A 230 3.68 -14.27 5.60
CA LEU A 230 3.66 -14.38 7.05
C LEU A 230 2.41 -13.70 7.63
N HIS A 231 1.92 -14.25 8.73
CA HIS A 231 0.79 -13.72 9.46
C HIS A 231 1.22 -13.30 10.87
N PRO A 232 1.59 -12.01 11.10
CA PRO A 232 2.17 -11.54 12.36
C PRO A 232 1.38 -11.88 13.62
N ARG A 233 0.04 -12.01 13.50
CA ARG A 233 -0.85 -12.26 14.64
C ARG A 233 -1.05 -13.74 14.96
N THR A 234 -0.77 -14.64 14.02
CA THR A 234 -1.06 -16.08 14.14
C THR A 234 0.16 -16.97 14.02
N ASP A 235 1.18 -16.54 13.26
CA ASP A 235 2.39 -17.33 13.10
C ASP A 235 3.24 -17.30 14.39
N PRO A 236 3.87 -18.44 14.74
CA PRO A 236 4.79 -18.49 15.88
C PRO A 236 5.97 -17.52 15.69
N PRO A 237 6.44 -16.84 16.75
CA PRO A 237 7.59 -15.91 16.67
C PRO A 237 8.83 -16.52 16.01
N ALA A 238 9.11 -17.82 16.22
CA ALA A 238 10.22 -18.51 15.61
C ALA A 238 10.11 -18.60 14.06
N VAL A 239 8.90 -18.77 13.52
CA VAL A 239 8.66 -18.78 12.07
C VAL A 239 8.87 -17.39 11.49
N LEU A 240 8.33 -16.35 12.12
CA LEU A 240 8.51 -14.96 11.73
C LEU A 240 9.99 -14.58 11.74
N GLN A 241 10.70 -14.93 12.83
CA GLN A 241 12.13 -14.67 12.99
C GLN A 241 12.96 -15.36 11.91
N ALA A 242 12.74 -16.64 11.66
CA ALA A 242 13.49 -17.38 10.64
C ALA A 242 13.30 -16.78 9.23
N ALA A 243 12.07 -16.44 8.86
CA ALA A 243 11.76 -15.84 7.56
C ALA A 243 12.40 -14.45 7.39
N LEU A 244 12.33 -13.60 8.41
CA LEU A 244 12.93 -12.27 8.39
C LEU A 244 14.46 -12.33 8.43
N ALA A 245 15.03 -13.22 9.25
CA ALA A 245 16.48 -13.40 9.32
C ALA A 245 17.10 -13.88 7.99
N ALA A 246 16.37 -14.68 7.23
CA ALA A 246 16.82 -15.11 5.90
C ALA A 246 17.00 -13.94 4.91
N VAL A 247 16.28 -12.83 5.11
CA VAL A 247 16.28 -11.68 4.19
C VAL A 247 17.11 -10.52 4.74
N TYR A 248 17.03 -10.26 6.05
CA TYR A 248 17.63 -9.08 6.69
C TYR A 248 18.94 -9.38 7.45
N GLY A 249 19.32 -10.65 7.54
CA GLY A 249 20.46 -11.09 8.37
C GLY A 249 20.04 -11.47 9.79
N PRO A 250 21.00 -11.85 10.63
CA PRO A 250 20.73 -12.32 11.99
C PRO A 250 19.91 -11.30 12.79
N LEU A 251 18.79 -11.74 13.34
CA LEU A 251 17.92 -10.94 14.20
C LEU A 251 17.20 -11.83 15.22
N GLU A 252 16.71 -11.22 16.27
CA GLU A 252 15.90 -11.88 17.29
C GLU A 252 14.57 -11.17 17.44
N LEU A 253 13.47 -11.94 17.59
CA LEU A 253 12.14 -11.45 17.89
C LEU A 253 11.78 -11.77 19.34
N LEU A 254 11.66 -10.74 20.15
CA LEU A 254 11.28 -10.86 21.56
C LEU A 254 9.83 -10.45 21.78
N PRO A 255 8.98 -11.31 22.38
CA PRO A 255 7.69 -10.89 22.83
C PRO A 255 7.79 -9.88 23.98
N VAL A 256 7.21 -8.70 23.78
CA VAL A 256 7.20 -7.62 24.76
C VAL A 256 5.76 -7.20 25.04
N THR A 257 5.52 -6.59 26.19
CA THR A 257 4.23 -6.01 26.52
C THR A 257 4.37 -4.49 26.60
N ASP A 258 3.56 -3.76 25.80
CA ASP A 258 3.59 -2.30 25.83
C ASP A 258 2.93 -1.74 27.11
N CYS A 259 3.06 -0.43 27.35
CA CYS A 259 2.49 0.25 28.52
C CYS A 259 0.94 0.18 28.60
N ARG A 260 0.27 -0.29 27.54
CA ARG A 260 -1.18 -0.51 27.46
C ARG A 260 -1.56 -1.98 27.63
N GLY A 261 -0.60 -2.85 28.00
CA GLY A 261 -0.81 -4.30 28.18
C GLY A 261 -0.92 -5.09 26.88
N ARG A 262 -0.62 -4.51 25.71
CA ARG A 262 -0.69 -5.21 24.43
C ARG A 262 0.61 -5.96 24.17
N ARG A 263 0.49 -7.24 23.77
CA ARG A 263 1.64 -8.03 23.32
C ARG A 263 2.10 -7.55 21.94
N ARG A 264 3.39 -7.36 21.77
CA ARG A 264 4.09 -6.97 20.54
C ARG A 264 5.35 -7.81 20.36
N LEU A 265 5.94 -7.75 19.19
CA LEU A 265 7.24 -8.34 18.90
C LEU A 265 8.26 -7.21 18.73
N ALA A 266 9.25 -7.18 19.61
CA ALA A 266 10.42 -6.32 19.43
C ALA A 266 11.42 -7.05 18.54
N LEU A 267 11.95 -6.37 17.52
CA LEU A 267 12.97 -6.88 16.63
C LEU A 267 14.31 -6.30 17.03
N LEU A 268 15.27 -7.18 17.33
CA LEU A 268 16.65 -6.82 17.67
C LEU A 268 17.59 -7.37 16.59
N PRO A 269 18.36 -6.52 15.88
CA PRO A 269 19.44 -6.99 15.04
C PRO A 269 20.56 -7.58 15.92
N LEU A 270 21.19 -8.68 15.45
CA LEU A 270 22.28 -9.37 16.13
C LEU A 270 23.61 -9.08 15.47
#